data_af83b285b5967c834095775fe03b992c
#
_entry.id   af83b285b5967c834095775fe03b992c
#
_cell.length_a   1.000
_cell.length_b   1.000
_cell.length_c   1.000
_cell.angle_alpha   90.00
_cell.angle_beta   90.00
_cell.angle_gamma   90.00
#
_symmetry.space_group_name_H-M   'P 1'
#
loop_
_entity.id
_entity.type
_entity.pdbx_description
1 polymer ?
#
loop_
_entity_poly.entity_id
_entity_poly.type
_entity_poly.pdbx_seq_one_letter_code
_entity_poly.pdbx_strand_id
1 'polypeptide(L)'
;MKYDSNRENVQIEADRLREMGYDAWLTATRERSDPAVKAIFGSVVVGSGVYLVTKEGKAYLVANAIDVQEGRDSGVFDESRVYSGNFDEVTRQLFTDTLSGGTDKHPKLICLNYSAENPLADGMKLGLWKKLMKLLPNGCDFRPSTPLYSQLKLD
;
A
#
# COMPACT_ATOMS: atom_id res chain seq x y z
N MET A 1 -21.02 1.08 -10.00
CA MET A 1 -19.78 1.42 -10.75
C MET A 1 -18.77 0.32 -10.59
N LYS A 2 -17.90 0.15 -11.52
CA LYS A 2 -16.93 -0.97 -11.54
C LYS A 2 -16.03 -1.08 -10.30
N TYR A 3 -15.66 0.06 -9.72
CA TYR A 3 -14.70 0.10 -8.60
C TYR A 3 -15.35 0.44 -7.25
N ASP A 4 -16.67 0.36 -7.11
CA ASP A 4 -17.33 0.75 -5.86
C ASP A 4 -16.93 -0.18 -4.70
N SER A 5 -16.88 -1.50 -4.95
CA SER A 5 -16.45 -2.47 -3.93
C SER A 5 -14.98 -2.28 -3.54
N ASN A 6 -14.14 -1.81 -4.47
CA ASN A 6 -12.73 -1.53 -4.20
C ASN A 6 -12.57 -0.32 -3.28
N ARG A 7 -13.38 0.74 -3.48
CA ARG A 7 -13.39 1.85 -2.54
C ARG A 7 -13.87 1.43 -1.14
N GLU A 8 -14.88 0.54 -1.08
CA GLU A 8 -15.30 -0.03 0.19
C GLU A 8 -14.19 -0.83 0.85
N ASN A 9 -13.41 -1.61 0.10
CA ASN A 9 -12.27 -2.35 0.63
C ASN A 9 -11.21 -1.42 1.21
N VAL A 10 -10.95 -0.27 0.58
CA VAL A 10 -10.03 0.74 1.15
C VAL A 10 -10.54 1.23 2.50
N GLN A 11 -11.83 1.50 2.64
CA GLN A 11 -12.41 1.92 3.91
C GLN A 11 -12.36 0.81 4.96
N ILE A 12 -12.62 -0.43 4.57
CA ILE A 12 -12.49 -1.59 5.47
C ILE A 12 -11.05 -1.70 5.98
N GLU A 13 -10.06 -1.55 5.09
CA GLU A 13 -8.64 -1.55 5.48
C GLU A 13 -8.35 -0.44 6.49
N ALA A 14 -8.80 0.77 6.22
CA ALA A 14 -8.58 1.91 7.11
C ALA A 14 -9.23 1.69 8.48
N ASP A 15 -10.45 1.14 8.51
CA ASP A 15 -11.14 0.82 9.75
C ASP A 15 -10.38 -0.23 10.56
N ARG A 16 -9.87 -1.27 9.91
CA ARG A 16 -9.06 -2.31 10.56
C ARG A 16 -7.74 -1.75 11.09
N LEU A 17 -7.10 -0.87 10.33
CA LEU A 17 -5.88 -0.20 10.80
C LEU A 17 -6.15 0.54 12.12
N ARG A 18 -7.23 1.29 12.19
CA ARG A 18 -7.60 2.01 13.42
C ARG A 18 -7.89 1.06 14.57
N GLU A 19 -8.63 -0.03 14.32
CA GLU A 19 -8.96 -1.03 15.34
C GLU A 19 -7.70 -1.69 15.91
N MET A 20 -6.71 -1.96 15.04
CA MET A 20 -5.45 -2.60 15.43
C MET A 20 -4.42 -1.63 16.02
N GLY A 21 -4.68 -0.33 15.94
CA GLY A 21 -3.71 0.68 16.38
C GLY A 21 -2.56 0.88 15.41
N TYR A 22 -2.76 0.58 14.12
CA TYR A 22 -1.75 0.72 13.07
C TYR A 22 -1.96 2.01 12.29
N ASP A 23 -0.89 2.55 11.71
CA ASP A 23 -0.93 3.83 10.99
C ASP A 23 -1.18 3.66 9.49
N ALA A 24 -0.67 2.60 8.88
CA ALA A 24 -0.79 2.40 7.44
C ALA A 24 -0.59 0.94 7.03
N TRP A 25 -1.12 0.62 5.86
CA TRP A 25 -0.84 -0.61 5.12
C TRP A 25 -0.08 -0.24 3.84
N LEU A 26 0.95 -1.01 3.51
CA LEU A 26 1.87 -0.70 2.43
C LEU A 26 2.27 -1.97 1.70
N THR A 27 2.23 -1.94 0.37
CA THR A 27 2.90 -2.94 -0.45
C THR A 27 3.52 -2.32 -1.69
N ALA A 28 4.47 -3.02 -2.26
CA ALA A 28 5.04 -2.69 -3.56
C ALA A 28 4.98 -3.93 -4.45
N THR A 29 4.72 -3.72 -5.73
CA THR A 29 4.59 -4.79 -6.70
C THR A 29 5.54 -4.61 -7.87
N ARG A 30 5.85 -5.71 -8.51
CA ARG A 30 6.55 -5.76 -9.79
C ARG A 30 5.93 -6.90 -10.58
N GLU A 31 5.49 -6.60 -11.81
CA GLU A 31 4.85 -7.60 -12.67
C GLU A 31 3.63 -8.26 -12.01
N ARG A 32 2.79 -7.44 -11.35
CA ARG A 32 1.56 -7.90 -10.70
C ARG A 32 1.79 -8.97 -9.62
N SER A 33 2.89 -8.86 -8.89
CA SER A 33 3.35 -9.92 -7.98
C SER A 33 2.53 -10.08 -6.70
N ASP A 34 1.70 -9.10 -6.33
CA ASP A 34 0.96 -9.12 -5.07
C ASP A 34 -0.52 -9.45 -5.30
N PRO A 35 -1.01 -10.61 -4.84
CA PRO A 35 -2.41 -11.00 -5.05
C PRO A 35 -3.41 -10.09 -4.33
N ALA A 36 -3.03 -9.45 -3.23
CA ALA A 36 -3.93 -8.59 -2.47
C ALA A 36 -4.24 -7.29 -3.22
N VAL A 37 -3.34 -6.82 -4.07
CA VAL A 37 -3.53 -5.55 -4.80
C VAL A 37 -4.77 -5.59 -5.66
N LYS A 38 -4.95 -6.63 -6.45
CA LYS A 38 -6.15 -6.76 -7.30
C LYS A 38 -7.41 -6.90 -6.44
N ALA A 39 -7.33 -7.66 -5.37
CA ALA A 39 -8.48 -7.89 -4.48
C ALA A 39 -8.94 -6.58 -3.82
N ILE A 40 -8.00 -5.77 -3.33
CA ILE A 40 -8.32 -4.53 -2.62
C ILE A 40 -8.67 -3.40 -3.59
N PHE A 41 -7.84 -3.17 -4.61
CA PHE A 41 -7.93 -1.98 -5.45
C PHE A 41 -8.61 -2.21 -6.81
N GLY A 42 -8.69 -3.45 -7.27
CA GLY A 42 -9.27 -3.79 -8.58
C GLY A 42 -8.40 -3.41 -9.78
N SER A 43 -7.42 -2.54 -9.57
CA SER A 43 -6.50 -2.04 -10.58
C SER A 43 -5.09 -2.44 -10.21
N VAL A 44 -4.33 -2.95 -11.17
CA VAL A 44 -2.97 -3.47 -10.93
C VAL A 44 -2.02 -2.87 -11.94
N VAL A 45 -0.97 -2.20 -11.48
CA VAL A 45 0.09 -1.74 -12.36
C VAL A 45 0.96 -2.91 -12.82
N VAL A 46 1.38 -2.89 -14.08
CA VAL A 46 2.24 -3.94 -14.66
C VAL A 46 3.69 -3.76 -14.22
N GLY A 47 4.21 -2.53 -14.29
CA GLY A 47 5.55 -2.21 -13.85
C GLY A 47 5.68 -2.19 -12.33
N SER A 48 6.76 -1.62 -11.83
CA SER A 48 6.90 -1.42 -10.39
C SER A 48 5.87 -0.40 -9.89
N GLY A 49 5.20 -0.70 -8.79
CA GLY A 49 4.20 0.17 -8.20
C GLY A 49 4.22 0.10 -6.68
N VAL A 50 3.71 1.16 -6.05
CA VAL A 50 3.55 1.24 -4.59
C VAL A 50 2.09 1.55 -4.30
N TYR A 51 1.53 0.85 -3.33
CA TYR A 51 0.15 1.02 -2.87
C TYR A 51 0.18 1.28 -1.36
N LEU A 52 -0.45 2.36 -0.94
CA LEU A 52 -0.46 2.79 0.46
C LEU A 52 -1.88 3.15 0.87
N VAL A 53 -2.35 2.60 1.99
CA VAL A 53 -3.60 3.00 2.63
C VAL A 53 -3.29 3.48 4.03
N THR A 54 -3.76 4.66 4.39
CA THR A 54 -3.58 5.21 5.74
C THR A 54 -4.83 5.00 6.59
N LYS A 55 -4.66 5.05 7.90
CA LYS A 55 -5.77 4.90 8.85
C LYS A 55 -6.84 5.98 8.70
N GLU A 56 -6.50 7.11 8.07
CA GLU A 56 -7.44 8.18 7.79
C GLU A 56 -8.35 7.88 6.60
N GLY A 57 -8.18 6.73 5.94
CA GLY A 57 -8.99 6.33 4.79
C GLY A 57 -8.46 6.84 3.46
N LYS A 58 -7.22 7.28 3.41
CA LYS A 58 -6.59 7.76 2.17
C LYS A 58 -5.82 6.64 1.48
N ALA A 59 -5.97 6.54 0.17
CA ALA A 59 -5.26 5.57 -0.66
C ALA A 59 -4.34 6.30 -1.65
N TYR A 60 -3.11 5.81 -1.77
CA TYR A 60 -2.07 6.40 -2.62
C TYR A 60 -1.49 5.36 -3.55
N LEU A 61 -1.20 5.78 -4.78
CA LEU A 61 -0.56 4.96 -5.80
C LEU A 61 0.72 5.64 -6.29
N VAL A 62 1.79 4.87 -6.47
CA VAL A 62 2.96 5.29 -7.26
C VAL A 62 3.05 4.34 -8.44
N ALA A 63 3.06 4.88 -9.66
CA ALA A 63 3.08 4.08 -10.88
C ALA A 63 3.79 4.85 -12.01
N ASN A 64 4.20 4.12 -13.07
CA ASN A 64 4.75 4.75 -14.26
C ASN A 64 3.68 5.50 -15.05
N ALA A 65 4.09 6.26 -16.06
CA ALA A 65 3.19 7.10 -16.85
C ALA A 65 2.12 6.30 -17.61
N ILE A 66 2.40 5.06 -17.98
CA ILE A 66 1.45 4.20 -18.69
C ILE A 66 0.39 3.67 -17.72
N ASP A 67 0.82 3.15 -16.58
CA ASP A 67 -0.07 2.48 -15.63
C ASP A 67 -0.88 3.44 -14.75
N VAL A 68 -0.36 4.66 -14.51
CA VAL A 68 -0.99 5.59 -13.57
C VAL A 68 -2.40 6.02 -13.98
N GLN A 69 -2.67 6.04 -15.28
CA GLN A 69 -3.96 6.52 -15.77
C GLN A 69 -5.11 5.60 -15.37
N GLU A 70 -4.93 4.29 -15.42
CA GLU A 70 -5.96 3.38 -14.95
C GLU A 70 -6.25 3.58 -13.45
N GLY A 71 -5.21 3.78 -12.66
CA GLY A 71 -5.36 4.09 -11.23
C GLY A 71 -6.15 5.36 -11.00
N ARG A 72 -5.85 6.42 -11.74
CA ARG A 72 -6.60 7.68 -11.68
C ARG A 72 -8.05 7.52 -12.10
N ASP A 73 -8.28 6.81 -13.20
CA ASP A 73 -9.63 6.60 -13.74
C ASP A 73 -10.49 5.74 -12.82
N SER A 74 -9.89 4.86 -12.03
CA SER A 74 -10.62 3.99 -11.11
C SER A 74 -11.36 4.76 -10.01
N GLY A 75 -10.87 5.94 -9.63
CA GLY A 75 -11.42 6.72 -8.52
C GLY A 75 -11.15 6.10 -7.13
N VAL A 76 -10.34 5.06 -7.05
CA VAL A 76 -10.01 4.37 -5.79
C VAL A 76 -8.95 5.11 -5.00
N PHE A 77 -8.00 5.76 -5.69
CA PHE A 77 -6.87 6.44 -5.07
C PHE A 77 -7.15 7.93 -4.89
N ASP A 78 -6.87 8.44 -3.70
CA ASP A 78 -6.95 9.88 -3.41
C ASP A 78 -5.84 10.64 -4.12
N GLU A 79 -4.68 10.02 -4.28
CA GLU A 79 -3.54 10.60 -4.96
C GLU A 79 -2.77 9.53 -5.71
N SER A 80 -2.37 9.82 -6.95
CA SER A 80 -1.54 8.95 -7.75
C SER A 80 -0.33 9.73 -8.23
N ARG A 81 0.87 9.27 -7.85
CA ARG A 81 2.14 9.91 -8.23
C ARG A 81 2.80 9.12 -9.35
N VAL A 82 3.28 9.82 -10.36
CA VAL A 82 3.92 9.21 -11.51
C VAL A 82 5.45 9.27 -11.35
N TYR A 83 6.13 8.19 -11.73
CA TYR A 83 7.58 8.20 -11.83
C TYR A 83 8.02 7.95 -13.29
N SER A 84 9.20 8.47 -13.61
CA SER A 84 9.84 8.27 -14.91
C SER A 84 11.35 8.14 -14.67
N GLY A 85 11.83 6.91 -14.46
CA GLY A 85 13.22 6.63 -14.11
C GLY A 85 13.62 7.03 -12.68
N ASN A 86 12.74 7.65 -11.91
CA ASN A 86 13.00 8.17 -10.57
C ASN A 86 12.08 7.54 -9.52
N PHE A 87 11.82 6.24 -9.63
CA PHE A 87 10.92 5.50 -8.73
C PHE A 87 11.27 5.71 -7.26
N ASP A 88 12.55 5.57 -6.90
CA ASP A 88 12.97 5.67 -5.50
C ASP A 88 12.73 7.07 -4.95
N GLU A 89 13.02 8.10 -5.72
CA GLU A 89 12.82 9.49 -5.32
C GLU A 89 11.34 9.80 -5.07
N VAL A 90 10.47 9.43 -6.02
CA VAL A 90 9.02 9.67 -5.91
C VAL A 90 8.43 8.91 -4.73
N THR A 91 8.84 7.66 -4.54
CA THR A 91 8.37 6.81 -3.44
C THR A 91 8.83 7.36 -2.09
N ARG A 92 10.10 7.76 -1.98
CA ARG A 92 10.63 8.37 -0.74
C ARG A 92 9.85 9.64 -0.39
N GLN A 93 9.54 10.48 -1.38
CA GLN A 93 8.79 11.70 -1.13
C GLN A 93 7.38 11.41 -0.63
N LEU A 94 6.70 10.42 -1.21
CA LEU A 94 5.40 9.99 -0.72
C LEU A 94 5.47 9.54 0.75
N PHE A 95 6.46 8.73 1.09
CA PHE A 95 6.62 8.24 2.45
C PHE A 95 6.95 9.37 3.43
N THR A 96 7.78 10.31 3.03
CA THR A 96 8.07 11.49 3.84
C THR A 96 6.81 12.31 4.10
N ASP A 97 5.97 12.48 3.08
CA ASP A 97 4.74 13.28 3.18
C ASP A 97 3.67 12.59 4.05
N THR A 98 3.65 11.27 4.10
CA THR A 98 2.54 10.51 4.71
C THR A 98 2.91 9.77 5.99
N LEU A 99 4.16 9.37 6.18
CA LEU A 99 4.58 8.42 7.23
C LEU A 99 5.66 8.97 8.17
N SER A 100 5.95 10.27 8.12
CA SER A 100 6.92 10.90 9.01
C SER A 100 6.35 11.12 10.41
N GLY A 101 7.22 11.40 11.36
CA GLY A 101 6.83 11.82 12.71
C GLY A 101 6.87 10.70 13.75
N GLY A 102 7.22 9.47 13.36
CA GLY A 102 7.41 8.39 14.32
C GLY A 102 8.69 8.58 15.16
N THR A 103 8.66 8.08 16.38
CA THR A 103 9.81 8.11 17.31
C THR A 103 10.04 6.70 17.86
N ASP A 104 11.14 6.49 18.59
CA ASP A 104 11.42 5.19 19.22
C ASP A 104 10.33 4.80 20.21
N LYS A 105 9.76 5.78 20.94
CA LYS A 105 8.68 5.52 21.91
C LYS A 105 7.30 5.39 21.26
N HIS A 106 7.07 6.11 20.16
CA HIS A 106 5.80 6.15 19.44
C HIS A 106 6.06 6.00 17.95
N PRO A 107 6.46 4.79 17.49
CA PRO A 107 6.74 4.58 16.08
C PRO A 107 5.47 4.62 15.24
N LYS A 108 5.62 4.97 13.96
CA LYS A 108 4.59 4.73 12.97
C LYS A 108 4.55 3.22 12.70
N LEU A 109 3.40 2.59 12.90
CA LEU A 109 3.22 1.16 12.71
C LEU A 109 2.69 0.89 11.31
N ILE A 110 3.52 0.26 10.49
CA ILE A 110 3.24 0.02 9.08
C ILE A 110 3.00 -1.47 8.87
N CYS A 111 1.83 -1.83 8.34
CA CYS A 111 1.56 -3.21 7.95
C CYS A 111 2.11 -3.46 6.55
N LEU A 112 2.94 -4.46 6.42
CA LEU A 112 3.51 -4.89 5.14
C LEU A 112 2.90 -6.21 4.71
N ASN A 113 2.78 -6.39 3.40
CA ASN A 113 2.12 -7.57 2.85
C ASN A 113 3.06 -8.78 2.80
N TYR A 114 3.37 -9.34 3.98
CA TYR A 114 4.11 -10.59 4.14
C TYR A 114 3.42 -11.48 5.17
N SER A 115 3.44 -12.79 4.95
CA SER A 115 2.86 -13.77 5.88
C SER A 115 3.40 -15.16 5.59
N ALA A 116 3.70 -15.93 6.63
CA ALA A 116 4.09 -17.34 6.50
C ALA A 116 2.88 -18.26 6.28
N GLU A 117 1.68 -17.84 6.67
CA GLU A 117 0.48 -18.70 6.68
C GLU A 117 -0.57 -18.33 5.64
N ASN A 118 -0.68 -17.05 5.27
CA ASN A 118 -1.75 -16.57 4.40
C ASN A 118 -1.20 -16.10 3.06
N PRO A 119 -1.38 -16.85 1.96
CA PRO A 119 -0.85 -16.45 0.64
C PRO A 119 -1.38 -15.12 0.13
N LEU A 120 -2.60 -14.73 0.48
CA LEU A 120 -3.15 -13.43 0.08
C LEU A 120 -2.35 -12.28 0.71
N ALA A 121 -1.87 -12.49 1.93
CA ALA A 121 -1.12 -11.50 2.68
C ALA A 121 0.40 -11.61 2.48
N ASP A 122 0.86 -12.41 1.51
CA ASP A 122 2.30 -12.67 1.29
C ASP A 122 2.69 -12.34 -0.15
N GLY A 123 2.44 -11.11 -0.56
CA GLY A 123 2.74 -10.67 -1.92
C GLY A 123 4.05 -9.90 -2.09
N MET A 124 4.72 -9.59 -1.01
CA MET A 124 5.90 -8.72 -1.05
C MET A 124 7.15 -9.53 -1.40
N LYS A 125 7.76 -9.23 -2.56
CA LYS A 125 9.07 -9.82 -2.91
C LYS A 125 10.16 -9.26 -2.02
N LEU A 126 11.11 -10.10 -1.63
CA LEU A 126 12.18 -9.73 -0.69
C LEU A 126 12.98 -8.51 -1.16
N GLY A 127 13.31 -8.43 -2.44
CA GLY A 127 14.07 -7.29 -2.99
C GLY A 127 13.30 -5.98 -2.87
N LEU A 128 12.00 -6.00 -3.14
CA LEU A 128 11.14 -4.83 -2.98
C LEU A 128 11.01 -4.44 -1.50
N TRP A 129 10.86 -5.44 -0.61
CA TRP A 129 10.81 -5.19 0.82
C TRP A 129 12.05 -4.45 1.31
N LYS A 130 13.24 -4.93 0.91
CA LYS A 130 14.50 -4.28 1.26
C LYS A 130 14.59 -2.87 0.71
N LYS A 131 14.09 -2.64 -0.51
CA LYS A 131 14.07 -1.30 -1.12
C LYS A 131 13.16 -0.37 -0.31
N LEU A 132 11.95 -0.81 0.05
CA LEU A 132 11.03 0.00 0.85
C LEU A 132 11.62 0.39 2.20
N MET A 133 12.34 -0.52 2.86
CA MET A 133 13.00 -0.24 4.13
C MET A 133 13.96 0.95 4.03
N LYS A 134 14.65 1.09 2.89
CA LYS A 134 15.59 2.20 2.68
C LYS A 134 14.87 3.51 2.34
N LEU A 135 13.65 3.44 1.83
CA LEU A 135 12.90 4.61 1.38
C LEU A 135 12.00 5.19 2.47
N LEU A 136 11.65 4.40 3.48
CA LEU A 136 10.81 4.83 4.59
C LEU A 136 11.56 5.78 5.51
N PRO A 137 10.86 6.79 6.08
CA PRO A 137 11.50 7.68 7.06
C PRO A 137 11.83 6.92 8.34
N ASN A 138 12.74 7.50 9.13
CA ASN A 138 13.04 6.98 10.46
C ASN A 138 11.80 7.00 11.35
N GLY A 139 11.74 6.10 12.32
CA GLY A 139 10.63 6.03 13.27
C GLY A 139 9.46 5.17 12.78
N CYS A 140 9.66 4.33 11.79
CA CYS A 140 8.68 3.33 11.37
C CYS A 140 9.01 1.96 11.94
N ASP A 141 7.99 1.22 12.35
CA ASP A 141 8.08 -0.17 12.76
C ASP A 141 7.07 -0.99 11.94
N PHE A 142 7.27 -2.31 11.84
CA PHE A 142 6.58 -3.11 10.84
C PHE A 142 5.79 -4.26 11.47
N ARG A 143 4.64 -4.58 10.87
CA ARG A 143 3.77 -5.69 11.26
C ARG A 143 3.29 -6.43 10.02
N PRO A 144 3.05 -7.75 10.09
CA PRO A 144 2.40 -8.45 8.98
C PRO A 144 0.95 -7.99 8.82
N SER A 145 0.47 -7.97 7.57
CA SER A 145 -0.86 -7.44 7.27
C SER A 145 -1.98 -8.47 7.36
N THR A 146 -1.69 -9.73 7.69
CA THR A 146 -2.67 -10.81 7.77
C THR A 146 -3.97 -10.43 8.50
N PRO A 147 -3.94 -9.77 9.67
CA PRO A 147 -5.18 -9.44 10.38
C PRO A 147 -6.12 -8.50 9.62
N LEU A 148 -5.61 -7.78 8.62
CA LEU A 148 -6.40 -6.79 7.89
C LEU A 148 -7.33 -7.40 6.84
N TYR A 149 -7.17 -8.68 6.48
CA TYR A 149 -7.87 -9.27 5.34
C TYR A 149 -9.17 -9.99 5.68
N SER A 150 -9.48 -10.17 6.95
CA SER A 150 -10.61 -11.01 7.37
C SER A 150 -11.98 -10.49 6.95
N GLN A 151 -12.11 -9.21 6.61
CA GLN A 151 -13.39 -8.57 6.26
C GLN A 151 -13.40 -7.98 4.85
N LEU A 152 -12.37 -8.25 4.03
CA LEU A 152 -12.34 -7.73 2.67
C LEU A 152 -13.39 -8.39 1.80
N LYS A 153 -13.95 -7.61 0.88
CA LYS A 153 -14.85 -8.12 -0.16
C LYS A 153 -14.00 -8.65 -1.31
N LEU A 154 -13.80 -9.97 -1.32
CA LEU A 154 -13.00 -10.66 -2.31
C LEU A 154 -13.93 -11.34 -3.32
N ASP A 155 -13.85 -10.96 -4.58
CA ASP A 155 -14.62 -11.57 -5.66
C ASP A 155 -13.79 -12.60 -6.42
#